data_376269931128da1fcbbead2cd87f22ec
#
_entry.id   376269931128da1fcbbead2cd87f22ec
#
_cell.length_a   1.000
_cell.length_b   1.000
_cell.length_c   1.000
_cell.angle_alpha   90.00
_cell.angle_beta   90.00
_cell.angle_gamma   90.00
#
_symmetry.space_group_name_H-M   'P 1'
#
loop_
_entity.id
_entity.type
_entity.pdbx_description
1 polymer ?
#
loop_
_entity_poly.entity_id
_entity_poly.type
_entity_poly.pdbx_seq_one_letter_code
_entity_poly.pdbx_strand_id
1 'polypeptide(L)'
;MIKYEPVPISQHDELLGPDFSARFADQMRAYYKPYLNNGRDVILAKEAWEYAVADSIDGASWVGAGKNVIDVSAPNLDIDVKGISCSKMTGLTTEASILQNIKEKNDHAVGLFKQGDFSSLKEMFIEPFVEKTQKNKNLHVLACVRDKTLKQVWYCLLKVVQCNNPNLLAEMKFRGTRSIDVPFIDETLGRTYLFIPKRRLEIRLNMAAMSKYSVLSHSYA
;
A
#
# COMPACT_ATOMS: atom_id res chain seq x y z
N MET A 1 -13.14 -12.49 1.61
CA MET A 1 -11.68 -12.34 1.45
C MET A 1 -11.36 -11.27 0.44
N ILE A 2 -10.17 -10.71 0.48
CA ILE A 2 -9.69 -9.72 -0.47
C ILE A 2 -8.44 -10.20 -1.18
N LYS A 3 -8.19 -9.63 -2.36
CA LYS A 3 -6.97 -9.82 -3.13
C LYS A 3 -6.51 -8.49 -3.69
N TYR A 4 -5.19 -8.28 -3.71
CA TYR A 4 -4.58 -7.11 -4.34
C TYR A 4 -4.14 -7.48 -5.75
N GLU A 5 -4.67 -6.78 -6.73
CA GLU A 5 -4.35 -6.99 -8.15
C GLU A 5 -3.75 -5.71 -8.73
N PRO A 6 -2.57 -5.78 -9.38
CA PRO A 6 -1.99 -4.59 -9.98
C PRO A 6 -2.82 -4.13 -11.18
N VAL A 7 -3.10 -2.85 -11.24
CA VAL A 7 -3.82 -2.22 -12.34
C VAL A 7 -2.82 -1.99 -13.48
N PRO A 8 -3.15 -2.41 -14.72
CA PRO A 8 -2.33 -2.12 -15.89
C PRO A 8 -2.14 -0.60 -16.09
N ILE A 9 -0.94 -0.18 -16.51
CA ILE A 9 -0.64 1.25 -16.74
C ILE A 9 -1.65 1.90 -17.71
N SER A 10 -2.10 1.14 -18.72
CA SER A 10 -3.07 1.63 -19.72
C SER A 10 -4.44 2.02 -19.12
N GLN A 11 -4.74 1.64 -17.88
CA GLN A 11 -5.99 1.98 -17.18
C GLN A 11 -5.80 3.12 -16.17
N HIS A 12 -4.57 3.58 -15.96
CA HIS A 12 -4.31 4.63 -14.95
C HIS A 12 -4.99 5.94 -15.31
N ASP A 13 -4.98 6.35 -16.58
CA ASP A 13 -5.60 7.60 -17.04
C ASP A 13 -7.13 7.59 -16.86
N GLU A 14 -7.78 6.45 -17.06
CA GLU A 14 -9.22 6.29 -16.84
C GLU A 14 -9.57 6.42 -15.34
N LEU A 15 -8.74 5.88 -14.47
CA LEU A 15 -9.01 5.83 -13.04
C LEU A 15 -8.57 7.10 -12.30
N LEU A 16 -7.38 7.59 -12.59
CA LEU A 16 -6.73 8.71 -11.89
C LEU A 16 -6.85 10.05 -12.64
N GLY A 17 -7.22 10.01 -13.92
CA GLY A 17 -7.23 11.15 -14.84
C GLY A 17 -5.95 11.24 -15.69
N PRO A 18 -6.06 11.78 -16.93
CA PRO A 18 -4.94 11.79 -17.88
C PRO A 18 -3.77 12.66 -17.44
N ASP A 19 -4.04 13.69 -16.63
CA ASP A 19 -3.02 14.60 -16.13
C ASP A 19 -2.43 14.20 -14.77
N PHE A 20 -2.89 13.10 -14.17
CA PHE A 20 -2.48 12.69 -12.83
C PHE A 20 -0.96 12.62 -12.68
N SER A 21 -0.29 11.94 -13.60
CA SER A 21 1.17 11.74 -13.51
C SER A 21 1.94 13.06 -13.49
N ALA A 22 1.55 14.01 -14.34
CA ALA A 22 2.18 15.33 -14.42
C ALA A 22 1.92 16.15 -13.16
N ARG A 23 0.66 16.25 -12.72
CA ARG A 23 0.27 16.98 -11.52
C ARG A 23 0.90 16.40 -10.26
N PHE A 24 0.90 15.08 -10.13
CA PHE A 24 1.54 14.41 -9.00
C PHE A 24 3.04 14.67 -8.97
N ALA A 25 3.70 14.68 -10.13
CA ALA A 25 5.09 15.07 -10.25
C ALA A 25 5.35 16.49 -9.75
N ASP A 26 4.50 17.46 -10.13
CA ASP A 26 4.64 18.85 -9.72
C ASP A 26 4.41 19.03 -8.21
N GLN A 27 3.41 18.38 -7.65
CA GLN A 27 3.17 18.37 -6.20
C GLN A 27 4.38 17.80 -5.46
N MET A 28 4.90 16.66 -5.89
CA MET A 28 6.04 16.04 -5.23
C MET A 28 7.31 16.88 -5.33
N ARG A 29 7.56 17.55 -6.47
CA ARG A 29 8.68 18.51 -6.59
C ARG A 29 8.51 19.68 -5.61
N ALA A 30 7.31 20.21 -5.49
CA ALA A 30 7.03 21.29 -4.54
C ALA A 30 7.31 20.88 -3.10
N TYR A 31 6.89 19.66 -2.69
CA TYR A 31 7.16 19.16 -1.35
C TYR A 31 8.64 18.87 -1.09
N TYR A 32 9.40 18.39 -2.07
CA TYR A 32 10.83 18.08 -1.89
C TYR A 32 11.74 19.30 -2.02
N LYS A 33 11.39 20.32 -2.79
CA LYS A 33 12.21 21.49 -3.09
C LYS A 33 12.84 22.17 -1.85
N PRO A 34 12.10 22.44 -0.74
CA PRO A 34 12.67 23.09 0.43
C PRO A 34 13.79 22.28 1.08
N TYR A 35 13.71 20.96 1.00
CA TYR A 35 14.68 20.07 1.64
C TYR A 35 15.93 19.86 0.76
N LEU A 36 15.74 19.72 -0.54
CA LEU A 36 16.83 19.56 -1.48
C LEU A 36 17.71 20.80 -1.55
N ASN A 37 17.11 21.99 -1.50
CA ASN A 37 17.85 23.27 -1.46
C ASN A 37 18.75 23.38 -0.22
N ASN A 38 18.44 22.66 0.84
CA ASN A 38 19.23 22.62 2.08
C ASN A 38 20.13 21.38 2.17
N GLY A 39 20.29 20.61 1.09
CA GLY A 39 21.10 19.38 1.06
C GLY A 39 20.54 18.25 1.94
N ARG A 40 19.29 18.33 2.35
CA ARG A 40 18.66 17.35 3.23
C ARG A 40 17.86 16.34 2.43
N ASP A 41 18.13 15.07 2.67
CA ASP A 41 17.31 13.97 2.18
C ASP A 41 16.30 13.58 3.27
N VAL A 42 15.02 13.91 3.06
CA VAL A 42 13.95 13.70 4.04
C VAL A 42 12.93 12.67 3.56
N ILE A 43 12.31 12.00 4.51
CA ILE A 43 11.10 11.22 4.29
C ILE A 43 9.93 12.16 4.55
N LEU A 44 9.11 12.39 3.54
CA LEU A 44 7.90 13.18 3.69
C LEU A 44 6.93 12.53 4.68
N ALA A 45 6.19 13.34 5.41
CA ALA A 45 5.11 12.86 6.24
C ALA A 45 4.05 12.14 5.39
N LYS A 46 3.31 11.22 6.00
CA LYS A 46 2.28 10.43 5.32
C LYS A 46 1.27 11.34 4.62
N GLU A 47 0.83 12.35 5.33
CA GLU A 47 -0.16 13.32 4.87
C GLU A 47 0.28 14.08 3.61
N ALA A 48 1.58 14.33 3.45
CA ALA A 48 2.09 14.98 2.24
C ALA A 48 1.86 14.15 0.97
N TRP A 49 1.97 12.82 1.08
CA TRP A 49 1.64 11.92 -0.02
C TRP A 49 0.14 11.91 -0.31
N GLU A 50 -0.69 11.90 0.73
CA GLU A 50 -2.13 11.90 0.62
C GLU A 50 -2.65 13.18 -0.03
N TYR A 51 -2.13 14.34 0.39
CA TYR A 51 -2.46 15.64 -0.22
C TYR A 51 -2.00 15.71 -1.67
N ALA A 52 -0.76 15.29 -1.97
CA ALA A 52 -0.26 15.29 -3.34
C ALA A 52 -1.15 14.46 -4.27
N VAL A 53 -1.63 13.32 -3.81
CA VAL A 53 -2.56 12.47 -4.58
C VAL A 53 -3.91 13.15 -4.75
N ALA A 54 -4.51 13.69 -3.68
CA ALA A 54 -5.80 14.35 -3.73
C ALA A 54 -5.78 15.56 -4.68
N ASP A 55 -4.74 16.40 -4.59
CA ASP A 55 -4.59 17.59 -5.44
C ASP A 55 -4.28 17.26 -6.91
N SER A 56 -3.90 16.01 -7.20
CA SER A 56 -3.55 15.57 -8.55
C SER A 56 -4.71 14.93 -9.32
N ILE A 57 -5.83 14.65 -8.67
CA ILE A 57 -7.01 14.03 -9.27
C ILE A 57 -8.16 15.02 -9.27
N ASP A 58 -8.75 15.28 -10.43
CA ASP A 58 -9.89 16.20 -10.55
C ASP A 58 -11.09 15.67 -9.77
N GLY A 59 -11.67 16.54 -8.94
CA GLY A 59 -12.82 16.21 -8.11
C GLY A 59 -12.53 15.28 -6.93
N ALA A 60 -11.27 14.96 -6.67
CA ALA A 60 -10.90 14.21 -5.48
C ALA A 60 -10.90 15.09 -4.22
N SER A 61 -11.05 14.44 -3.08
CA SER A 61 -10.96 15.06 -1.77
C SER A 61 -10.14 14.21 -0.82
N TRP A 62 -9.32 14.85 0.00
CA TRP A 62 -8.67 14.20 1.13
C TRP A 62 -9.69 13.91 2.23
N VAL A 63 -9.74 12.68 2.69
CA VAL A 63 -10.74 12.23 3.68
C VAL A 63 -10.23 12.36 5.11
N GLY A 64 -8.91 12.54 5.25
CA GLY A 64 -8.26 12.74 6.54
C GLY A 64 -7.88 11.47 7.29
N ALA A 65 -7.07 11.66 8.33
CA ALA A 65 -6.55 10.59 9.20
C ALA A 65 -7.60 9.96 10.14
N GLY A 66 -8.81 9.73 9.63
CA GLY A 66 -9.88 9.10 10.38
C GLY A 66 -9.69 7.59 10.60
N LYS A 67 -10.71 6.94 11.17
CA LYS A 67 -10.76 5.47 11.30
C LYS A 67 -11.05 4.74 9.97
N ASN A 68 -11.02 5.46 8.85
CA ASN A 68 -11.32 4.94 7.52
C ASN A 68 -10.11 4.24 6.91
N VAL A 69 -10.35 3.34 5.97
CA VAL A 69 -9.31 2.70 5.15
C VAL A 69 -8.89 3.63 4.00
N ILE A 70 -9.68 4.67 3.73
CA ILE A 70 -9.54 5.58 2.61
C ILE A 70 -8.82 6.83 3.09
N ASP A 71 -7.79 7.24 2.35
CA ASP A 71 -7.09 8.51 2.54
C ASP A 71 -7.59 9.57 1.54
N VAL A 72 -7.95 9.16 0.31
CA VAL A 72 -8.46 10.03 -0.76
C VAL A 72 -9.69 9.41 -1.38
N SER A 73 -10.77 10.19 -1.53
CA SER A 73 -11.96 9.83 -2.29
C SER A 73 -11.96 10.58 -3.61
N ALA A 74 -12.02 9.86 -4.72
CA ALA A 74 -12.04 10.38 -6.07
C ALA A 74 -13.34 9.96 -6.79
N PRO A 75 -13.71 10.59 -7.92
CA PRO A 75 -14.96 10.29 -8.61
C PRO A 75 -15.13 8.82 -8.99
N ASN A 76 -14.05 8.16 -9.41
CA ASN A 76 -14.07 6.79 -9.92
C ASN A 76 -13.58 5.73 -8.93
N LEU A 77 -12.85 6.12 -7.87
CA LEU A 77 -12.24 5.19 -6.92
C LEU A 77 -11.96 5.82 -5.56
N ASP A 78 -11.90 4.97 -4.56
CA ASP A 78 -11.41 5.31 -3.23
C ASP A 78 -9.97 4.80 -3.08
N ILE A 79 -9.09 5.63 -2.54
CA ILE A 79 -7.65 5.35 -2.51
C ILE A 79 -7.13 5.31 -1.08
N ASP A 80 -6.42 4.24 -0.76
CA ASP A 80 -5.53 4.14 0.39
C ASP A 80 -4.09 4.44 -0.09
N VAL A 81 -3.53 5.58 0.31
CA VAL A 81 -2.23 6.06 -0.15
C VAL A 81 -1.11 5.52 0.74
N LYS A 82 -0.11 4.91 0.13
CA LYS A 82 1.05 4.35 0.84
C LYS A 82 2.37 4.94 0.32
N GLY A 83 2.98 5.81 1.11
CA GLY A 83 4.33 6.30 0.86
C GLY A 83 5.38 5.28 1.26
N ILE A 84 6.23 4.86 0.32
CA ILE A 84 7.25 3.84 0.50
C ILE A 84 8.60 4.41 0.11
N SER A 85 9.66 4.05 0.85
CA SER A 85 11.03 4.37 0.46
C SER A 85 11.80 3.09 0.19
N CYS A 86 12.46 3.03 -0.95
CA CYS A 86 13.37 1.95 -1.31
C CYS A 86 14.73 2.51 -1.74
N SER A 87 15.74 1.66 -1.81
CA SER A 87 17.09 2.06 -2.26
C SER A 87 17.24 1.96 -3.76
N LYS A 88 16.43 1.13 -4.42
CA LYS A 88 16.50 0.89 -5.86
C LYS A 88 15.21 0.25 -6.35
N MET A 89 14.57 0.89 -7.34
CA MET A 89 13.34 0.40 -7.98
C MET A 89 13.65 -0.63 -9.07
N THR A 90 14.72 -0.42 -9.83
CA THR A 90 15.05 -1.18 -11.02
C THR A 90 16.18 -2.18 -10.80
N GLY A 91 16.01 -3.40 -11.30
CA GLY A 91 17.10 -4.34 -11.54
C GLY A 91 17.48 -5.30 -10.42
N LEU A 92 16.86 -5.24 -9.25
CA LEU A 92 17.05 -6.20 -8.16
C LEU A 92 15.75 -6.42 -7.40
N THR A 93 15.61 -7.56 -6.76
CA THR A 93 14.55 -7.90 -5.82
C THR A 93 14.55 -6.94 -4.62
N THR A 94 13.97 -5.77 -4.80
CA THR A 94 13.80 -4.81 -3.71
C THR A 94 12.38 -4.98 -3.20
N GLU A 95 12.24 -5.35 -1.94
CA GLU A 95 10.95 -5.42 -1.27
C GLU A 95 10.62 -4.03 -0.71
N ALA A 96 9.49 -3.46 -1.10
CA ALA A 96 8.91 -2.29 -0.47
C ALA A 96 7.70 -2.73 0.35
N SER A 97 7.60 -2.26 1.58
CA SER A 97 6.51 -2.64 2.49
C SER A 97 5.40 -1.61 2.47
N ILE A 98 4.18 -2.06 2.25
CA ILE A 98 2.97 -1.30 2.46
C ILE A 98 2.39 -1.74 3.80
N LEU A 99 2.25 -0.79 4.73
CA LEU A 99 1.82 -1.07 6.09
C LEU A 99 0.35 -0.70 6.27
N GLN A 100 -0.44 -1.65 6.72
CA GLN A 100 -1.80 -1.40 7.15
C GLN A 100 -1.94 -1.72 8.63
N ASN A 101 -2.42 -0.74 9.41
CA ASN A 101 -2.57 -0.91 10.86
C ASN A 101 -3.85 -1.68 11.20
N ILE A 102 -3.69 -2.79 11.88
CA ILE A 102 -4.77 -3.52 12.54
C ILE A 102 -4.80 -3.07 14.00
N LYS A 103 -5.92 -2.51 14.45
CA LYS A 103 -6.02 -1.78 15.75
C LYS A 103 -6.34 -2.65 16.95
N GLU A 104 -6.17 -3.94 16.90
CA GLU A 104 -6.58 -4.83 17.99
C GLU A 104 -5.51 -5.03 19.09
N LYS A 105 -5.94 -5.48 20.27
CA LYS A 105 -5.10 -5.55 21.47
C LYS A 105 -3.96 -6.56 21.36
N ASN A 106 -2.75 -6.10 21.56
CA ASN A 106 -1.49 -6.81 21.33
C ASN A 106 -1.30 -8.06 22.17
N ASP A 107 -1.65 -7.96 23.44
CA ASP A 107 -1.28 -9.00 24.40
C ASP A 107 -2.09 -10.27 24.16
N HIS A 108 -3.35 -10.11 23.75
CA HIS A 108 -4.21 -11.23 23.41
C HIS A 108 -3.72 -11.95 22.13
N ALA A 109 -3.36 -11.20 21.09
CA ALA A 109 -2.80 -11.77 19.86
C ALA A 109 -1.48 -12.52 20.10
N VAL A 110 -0.61 -11.96 20.94
CA VAL A 110 0.64 -12.64 21.32
C VAL A 110 0.35 -13.90 22.15
N GLY A 111 -0.68 -13.87 23.00
CA GLY A 111 -1.16 -15.03 23.73
C GLY A 111 -1.62 -16.16 22.82
N LEU A 112 -2.54 -15.85 21.90
CA LEU A 112 -3.06 -16.81 20.91
C LEU A 112 -1.93 -17.40 20.05
N PHE A 113 -1.01 -16.55 19.63
CA PHE A 113 0.16 -17.00 18.87
C PHE A 113 1.02 -18.01 19.64
N LYS A 114 1.33 -17.73 20.91
CA LYS A 114 2.11 -18.61 21.78
C LYS A 114 1.42 -19.94 22.06
N GLN A 115 0.09 -19.94 22.06
CA GLN A 115 -0.75 -21.13 22.25
C GLN A 115 -0.92 -21.92 20.95
N GLY A 116 -0.51 -21.39 19.80
CA GLY A 116 -0.73 -22.00 18.49
C GLY A 116 -2.18 -21.93 18.02
N ASP A 117 -3.00 -21.06 18.63
CA ASP A 117 -4.39 -20.85 18.24
C ASP A 117 -4.49 -19.87 17.06
N PHE A 118 -4.23 -20.42 15.89
CA PHE A 118 -4.19 -19.67 14.65
C PHE A 118 -5.56 -19.40 14.07
N SER A 119 -6.57 -20.16 14.46
CA SER A 119 -7.96 -19.92 14.08
C SER A 119 -8.45 -18.61 14.69
N SER A 120 -8.29 -18.47 15.99
CA SER A 120 -8.67 -17.23 16.71
C SER A 120 -7.85 -16.02 16.27
N LEU A 121 -6.58 -16.20 15.87
CA LEU A 121 -5.79 -15.14 15.26
C LEU A 121 -6.36 -14.68 13.91
N LYS A 122 -6.84 -15.59 13.09
CA LYS A 122 -7.52 -15.26 11.82
C LYS A 122 -8.76 -14.41 12.07
N GLU A 123 -9.65 -14.89 12.91
CA GLU A 123 -10.90 -14.20 13.26
C GLU A 123 -10.63 -12.80 13.82
N MET A 124 -9.63 -12.68 14.67
CA MET A 124 -9.31 -11.43 15.35
C MET A 124 -8.70 -10.38 14.41
N PHE A 125 -7.87 -10.76 13.44
CA PHE A 125 -7.10 -9.80 12.64
C PHE A 125 -7.48 -9.75 11.18
N ILE A 126 -7.77 -10.88 10.57
CA ILE A 126 -8.01 -10.95 9.13
C ILE A 126 -9.45 -10.58 8.80
N GLU A 127 -10.41 -11.14 9.52
CA GLU A 127 -11.82 -10.89 9.26
C GLU A 127 -12.23 -9.42 9.44
N PRO A 128 -11.87 -8.74 10.55
CA PRO A 128 -12.18 -7.33 10.71
C PRO A 128 -11.52 -6.44 9.64
N PHE A 129 -10.33 -6.83 9.17
CA PHE A 129 -9.67 -6.13 8.07
C PHE A 129 -10.42 -6.34 6.74
N VAL A 130 -10.83 -7.57 6.46
CA VAL A 130 -11.62 -7.91 5.26
C VAL A 130 -12.95 -7.16 5.28
N GLU A 131 -13.69 -7.20 6.39
CA GLU A 131 -14.96 -6.47 6.53
C GLU A 131 -14.78 -4.96 6.31
N LYS A 132 -13.70 -4.40 6.86
CA LYS A 132 -13.42 -2.98 6.71
C LYS A 132 -13.14 -2.59 5.26
N THR A 133 -12.43 -3.44 4.52
CA THR A 133 -12.15 -3.20 3.10
C THR A 133 -13.35 -3.45 2.19
N GLN A 134 -14.23 -4.38 2.57
CA GLN A 134 -15.45 -4.70 1.80
C GLN A 134 -16.50 -3.59 1.82
N LYS A 135 -16.47 -2.70 2.81
CA LYS A 135 -17.39 -1.56 2.89
C LYS A 135 -17.14 -0.50 1.83
N ASN A 136 -15.95 -0.51 1.23
CA ASN A 136 -15.55 0.45 0.21
C ASN A 136 -15.62 -0.22 -1.16
N LYS A 137 -16.54 0.25 -2.00
CA LYS A 137 -16.61 -0.16 -3.41
C LYS A 137 -15.48 0.55 -4.17
N ASN A 138 -14.81 -0.16 -5.06
CA ASN A 138 -13.70 0.39 -5.87
C ASN A 138 -12.48 0.87 -5.06
N LEU A 139 -12.21 0.22 -3.91
CA LEU A 139 -11.01 0.52 -3.14
C LEU A 139 -9.74 0.14 -3.92
N HIS A 140 -8.82 1.08 -3.96
CA HIS A 140 -7.48 0.89 -4.52
C HIS A 140 -6.41 1.29 -3.51
N VAL A 141 -5.24 0.69 -3.63
CA VAL A 141 -4.04 1.12 -2.92
C VAL A 141 -3.12 1.80 -3.92
N LEU A 142 -2.80 3.07 -3.71
CA LEU A 142 -1.79 3.76 -4.48
C LEU A 142 -0.46 3.71 -3.73
N ALA A 143 0.45 2.88 -4.20
CA ALA A 143 1.79 2.79 -3.65
C ALA A 143 2.69 3.82 -4.34
N CYS A 144 3.08 4.85 -3.58
CA CYS A 144 3.99 5.89 -4.01
C CYS A 144 5.40 5.52 -3.54
N VAL A 145 6.28 5.16 -4.44
CA VAL A 145 7.61 4.61 -4.13
C VAL A 145 8.69 5.65 -4.43
N ARG A 146 9.40 6.03 -3.39
CA ARG A 146 10.58 6.89 -3.50
C ARG A 146 11.82 6.05 -3.62
N ASP A 147 12.50 6.14 -4.75
CA ASP A 147 13.85 5.60 -4.93
C ASP A 147 14.88 6.62 -4.42
N LYS A 148 15.56 6.27 -3.33
CA LYS A 148 16.54 7.16 -2.69
C LYS A 148 17.83 7.29 -3.51
N THR A 149 18.19 6.25 -4.25
CA THR A 149 19.44 6.20 -5.01
C THR A 149 19.33 7.01 -6.30
N LEU A 150 18.24 6.78 -7.03
CA LEU A 150 17.99 7.47 -8.30
C LEU A 150 17.32 8.83 -8.13
N LYS A 151 16.93 9.19 -6.90
CA LYS A 151 16.17 10.42 -6.63
C LYS A 151 14.90 10.52 -7.47
N GLN A 152 14.17 9.43 -7.54
CA GLN A 152 12.97 9.29 -8.36
C GLN A 152 11.75 8.93 -7.51
N VAL A 153 10.58 9.34 -7.99
CA VAL A 153 9.29 8.91 -7.44
C VAL A 153 8.56 8.10 -8.50
N TRP A 154 8.16 6.92 -8.09
CA TRP A 154 7.33 6.00 -8.87
C TRP A 154 6.00 5.82 -8.17
N TYR A 155 4.97 5.45 -8.92
CA TYR A 155 3.73 4.99 -8.33
C TYR A 155 3.20 3.75 -9.04
N CYS A 156 2.48 2.92 -8.32
CA CYS A 156 1.69 1.83 -8.86
C CYS A 156 0.34 1.75 -8.17
N LEU A 157 -0.67 1.33 -8.92
CA LEU A 157 -2.04 1.20 -8.44
C LEU A 157 -2.38 -0.28 -8.26
N LEU A 158 -2.92 -0.64 -7.09
CA LEU A 158 -3.40 -1.98 -6.79
C LEU A 158 -4.89 -1.91 -6.52
N LYS A 159 -5.69 -2.65 -7.28
CA LYS A 159 -7.11 -2.82 -7.02
C LYS A 159 -7.31 -3.81 -5.87
N VAL A 160 -8.18 -3.48 -4.94
CA VAL A 160 -8.61 -4.38 -3.88
C VAL A 160 -9.88 -5.09 -4.34
N VAL A 161 -9.75 -6.35 -4.74
CA VAL A 161 -10.87 -7.15 -5.21
C VAL A 161 -11.40 -8.07 -4.12
N GLN A 162 -12.72 -8.23 -4.10
CA GLN A 162 -13.35 -9.23 -3.25
C GLN A 162 -13.12 -10.62 -3.86
N CYS A 163 -12.71 -11.55 -3.02
CA CYS A 163 -12.48 -12.93 -3.42
C CYS A 163 -13.37 -13.85 -2.60
N ASN A 164 -14.24 -14.61 -3.26
CA ASN A 164 -15.16 -15.55 -2.63
C ASN A 164 -14.55 -16.96 -2.45
N ASN A 165 -13.22 -17.07 -2.51
CA ASN A 165 -12.56 -18.35 -2.27
C ASN A 165 -12.48 -18.65 -0.76
N PRO A 166 -13.31 -19.55 -0.21
CA PRO A 166 -13.27 -19.90 1.22
C PRO A 166 -11.97 -20.59 1.62
N ASN A 167 -11.27 -21.19 0.67
CA ASN A 167 -10.01 -21.92 0.93
C ASN A 167 -8.82 -20.98 1.09
N LEU A 168 -8.95 -19.69 0.73
CA LEU A 168 -7.85 -18.74 0.85
C LEU A 168 -7.32 -18.61 2.30
N LEU A 169 -8.20 -18.75 3.29
CA LEU A 169 -7.76 -18.77 4.70
C LEU A 169 -7.03 -20.08 5.07
N ALA A 170 -7.34 -21.20 4.42
CA ALA A 170 -6.66 -22.47 4.63
C ALA A 170 -5.22 -22.46 4.08
N GLU A 171 -4.93 -21.58 3.10
CA GLU A 171 -3.60 -21.42 2.51
C GLU A 171 -2.64 -20.59 3.37
N MET A 172 -3.10 -20.06 4.50
CA MET A 172 -2.24 -19.30 5.40
C MET A 172 -1.13 -20.18 5.98
N LYS A 173 0.10 -19.69 5.89
CA LYS A 173 1.29 -20.42 6.35
C LYS A 173 2.02 -19.63 7.42
N PHE A 174 2.49 -20.36 8.44
CA PHE A 174 3.42 -19.79 9.42
C PHE A 174 4.79 -19.61 8.82
N ARG A 175 5.38 -18.41 9.01
CA ARG A 175 6.79 -18.19 8.75
C ARG A 175 7.49 -17.73 10.02
N GLY A 176 8.38 -18.60 10.50
CA GLY A 176 9.13 -18.33 11.72
C GLY A 176 8.19 -18.17 12.94
N THR A 177 8.60 -17.35 13.89
CA THR A 177 7.89 -17.16 15.17
C THR A 177 7.07 -15.87 15.25
N ARG A 178 6.96 -15.09 14.16
CA ARG A 178 6.42 -13.74 14.26
C ARG A 178 5.47 -13.33 13.14
N SER A 179 5.30 -14.13 12.10
CA SER A 179 4.45 -13.76 10.97
C SER A 179 3.65 -14.91 10.42
N ILE A 180 2.48 -14.60 9.92
CA ILE A 180 1.60 -15.51 9.19
C ILE A 180 1.47 -14.96 7.77
N ASP A 181 1.86 -15.75 6.78
CA ASP A 181 1.62 -15.39 5.38
C ASP A 181 0.12 -15.54 5.07
N VAL A 182 -0.42 -14.54 4.42
CA VAL A 182 -1.80 -14.50 3.93
C VAL A 182 -1.79 -14.29 2.41
N PRO A 183 -2.52 -15.09 1.63
CA PRO A 183 -2.41 -15.08 0.17
C PRO A 183 -3.26 -13.97 -0.48
N PHE A 184 -3.02 -12.71 -0.09
CA PHE A 184 -3.77 -11.57 -0.61
C PHE A 184 -3.15 -10.94 -1.86
N ILE A 185 -1.97 -11.35 -2.28
CA ILE A 185 -1.31 -10.93 -3.52
C ILE A 185 -0.66 -12.13 -4.20
N ASP A 186 -0.50 -12.06 -5.52
CA ASP A 186 0.24 -13.07 -6.27
C ASP A 186 1.70 -13.15 -5.80
N GLU A 187 2.20 -14.35 -5.55
CA GLU A 187 3.54 -14.58 -4.99
C GLU A 187 4.67 -14.04 -5.88
N THR A 188 4.45 -13.91 -7.18
CA THR A 188 5.43 -13.33 -8.11
C THR A 188 5.52 -11.82 -7.97
N LEU A 189 4.42 -11.16 -7.58
CA LEU A 189 4.31 -9.71 -7.44
C LEU A 189 4.66 -9.25 -6.02
N GLY A 190 4.59 -10.15 -5.06
CA GLY A 190 4.87 -9.81 -3.68
C GLY A 190 4.37 -10.85 -2.70
N ARG A 191 4.27 -10.43 -1.44
CA ARG A 191 3.64 -11.23 -0.39
C ARG A 191 2.89 -10.37 0.59
N THR A 192 1.85 -10.92 1.17
CA THR A 192 1.14 -10.31 2.30
C THR A 192 1.32 -11.19 3.53
N TYR A 193 1.50 -10.56 4.67
CA TYR A 193 1.64 -11.30 5.92
C TYR A 193 1.20 -10.47 7.12
N LEU A 194 0.62 -11.15 8.09
CA LEU A 194 0.34 -10.60 9.40
C LEU A 194 1.61 -10.62 10.25
N PHE A 195 2.13 -9.44 10.61
CA PHE A 195 3.26 -9.31 11.53
C PHE A 195 2.76 -9.09 12.95
N ILE A 196 2.76 -10.16 13.73
CA ILE A 196 2.11 -10.23 15.03
C ILE A 196 2.67 -9.22 16.05
N PRO A 197 4.00 -9.05 16.23
CA PRO A 197 4.53 -8.13 17.23
C PRO A 197 4.12 -6.68 17.02
N LYS A 198 3.83 -6.28 15.77
CA LYS A 198 3.43 -4.91 15.42
C LYS A 198 1.95 -4.79 15.05
N ARG A 199 1.20 -5.87 15.09
CA ARG A 199 -0.23 -5.91 14.73
C ARG A 199 -0.51 -5.30 13.37
N ARG A 200 0.25 -5.70 12.37
CA ARG A 200 0.17 -5.12 11.02
C ARG A 200 -0.06 -6.20 10.01
N LEU A 201 -0.98 -5.94 9.10
CA LEU A 201 -0.93 -6.59 7.81
C LEU A 201 0.11 -5.81 6.97
N GLU A 202 1.16 -6.49 6.56
CA GLU A 202 2.19 -5.93 5.70
C GLU A 202 2.05 -6.53 4.30
N ILE A 203 2.15 -5.67 3.29
CA ILE A 203 2.28 -6.08 1.90
C ILE A 203 3.69 -5.72 1.48
N ARG A 204 4.46 -6.71 1.06
CA ARG A 204 5.78 -6.51 0.48
C ARG A 204 5.69 -6.73 -1.01
N LEU A 205 5.98 -5.70 -1.77
CA LEU A 205 5.99 -5.75 -3.22
C LEU A 205 7.37 -6.18 -3.72
N ASN A 206 7.38 -7.09 -4.69
CA ASN A 206 8.57 -7.34 -5.49
C ASN A 206 8.69 -6.23 -6.53
N MET A 207 9.51 -5.22 -6.26
CA MET A 207 9.58 -4.03 -7.10
C MET A 207 10.10 -4.32 -8.51
N ALA A 208 10.90 -5.35 -8.69
CA ALA A 208 11.33 -5.80 -10.03
C ALA A 208 10.14 -6.32 -10.84
N ALA A 209 9.29 -7.14 -10.26
CA ALA A 209 8.07 -7.62 -10.91
C ALA A 209 7.01 -6.52 -11.08
N MET A 210 6.93 -5.60 -10.12
CA MET A 210 6.01 -4.45 -10.17
C MET A 210 6.42 -3.35 -11.14
N SER A 211 7.65 -3.36 -11.64
CA SER A 211 8.13 -2.30 -12.56
C SER A 211 7.27 -2.13 -13.81
N LYS A 212 6.70 -3.22 -14.34
CA LYS A 212 5.78 -3.19 -15.49
C LYS A 212 4.39 -2.62 -15.20
N TYR A 213 4.05 -2.43 -13.92
CA TYR A 213 2.80 -1.82 -13.45
C TYR A 213 3.03 -0.46 -12.80
N SER A 214 4.28 0.02 -12.82
CA SER A 214 4.68 1.24 -12.12
C SER A 214 5.05 2.33 -13.11
N VAL A 215 4.58 3.54 -12.83
CA VAL A 215 4.87 4.72 -13.64
C VAL A 215 5.94 5.55 -12.93
N LEU A 216 7.00 5.92 -13.65
CA LEU A 216 7.93 6.94 -13.19
C LEU A 216 7.24 8.29 -13.27
N SER A 217 6.93 8.87 -12.12
CA SER A 217 6.31 10.20 -12.07
C SER A 217 7.35 11.27 -12.42
N HIS A 218 8.47 11.32 -11.69
CA HIS A 218 9.52 12.34 -11.92
C HIS A 218 10.83 12.00 -11.20
N SER A 219 11.89 12.74 -11.59
CA SER A 219 13.11 12.88 -10.79
C SER A 219 13.01 14.16 -9.94
N TYR A 220 13.42 14.07 -8.68
CA TYR A 220 13.40 15.21 -7.73
C TYR A 220 14.81 15.68 -7.34
N ALA A 221 15.85 15.23 -8.05
CA ALA A 221 17.23 15.71 -7.94
C ALA A 221 17.53 16.74 -8.99
#